data_fc028b213e07f255793d62004302efdd
#
_entry.id   fc028b213e07f255793d62004302efdd
#
_cell.length_a   1.000
_cell.length_b   1.000
_cell.length_c   1.000
_cell.angle_alpha   90.00
_cell.angle_beta   90.00
_cell.angle_gamma   90.00
#
_symmetry.space_group_name_H-M   'P 1'
#
loop_
_entity.id
_entity.type
_entity.pdbx_description
1 polymer ?
#
loop_
_entity_poly.entity_id
_entity_poly.type
_entity_poly.pdbx_seq_one_letter_code
_entity_poly.pdbx_strand_id
1 'polypeptide(L)'
;MSSAQSIPLSDSAFIPLVKMPPKTDNKFFLLGYYIKQHWLSYSIGILAVLATNWIAVSIPEYVRLSIDLLNDGLQTSQDLLWEYLLIMLGLALIMIIVRTSSRMFFFNPGRAIECQIKNDMFKKLMALQKNYYEKNPSGNIISRINNDITGVRMICGFGLMQAFNITTALSMTPYKMWQLSPNLTLYCIIPIILVFTVVRLGMRVLVQNMRARMESLQRLSGFTVSSLSAIDLIKSKTMREWSTRRFEKENQDMLRRSMKIAWTRSFVMPMLSNLEHFLKILVLLIGGMMVIQEDFTIGQLTAFIAYSALLTFPLMGLGWVTTMFQQGLVGLTSIQTVLQQDLPRAKLLPLSEPKCEKLFAENGLSVKNLNYRYPDGNKDVLRKINFTIRPGQIIGVLGRIGSGKSTLVNALNRYLDINPGSIFLGEQDLALLSDNDLRTSIRTVTQEPFLFSDTVENNVTFADTEYDSIDPEHFREILSAAALEAEVARFPKKEKTMVGEKGIMLSGGQKQRISLARAMLKPCDLLILDNVLSAVDYETERHLLREIYKLLKPENNRPAQAKSILIVSHRVTSMGQADWILVLDEGQIVDQGRHTELIKRAGYYQQMWELQNDHNS
;
A
#
# COMPACT_ATOMS: atom_id res chain seq x y z
N MET A 1 -21.32 8.79 -20.61
CA MET A 1 -20.41 8.63 -21.74
C MET A 1 -19.60 9.91 -21.84
N SER A 2 -18.39 9.92 -21.30
CA SER A 2 -17.44 11.03 -21.37
C SER A 2 -16.08 10.42 -21.67
N SER A 3 -15.52 10.80 -22.79
CA SER A 3 -14.27 10.38 -23.38
C SER A 3 -13.12 10.48 -22.37
N ALA A 4 -12.53 9.34 -22.02
CA ALA A 4 -11.22 9.27 -21.41
C ALA A 4 -10.21 9.77 -22.45
N GLN A 5 -9.70 10.98 -22.28
CA GLN A 5 -8.53 11.45 -22.99
C GLN A 5 -7.33 10.62 -22.53
N SER A 6 -6.81 9.81 -23.44
CA SER A 6 -5.52 9.17 -23.34
C SER A 6 -4.44 10.25 -23.20
N ILE A 7 -3.80 10.33 -22.05
CA ILE A 7 -2.60 11.13 -21.84
C ILE A 7 -1.49 10.46 -22.65
N PRO A 8 -0.84 11.14 -23.61
CA PRO A 8 0.29 10.56 -24.34
C PRO A 8 1.46 10.35 -23.37
N LEU A 9 1.89 9.09 -23.23
CA LEU A 9 3.12 8.70 -22.55
C LEU A 9 4.31 8.87 -23.52
N SER A 10 4.61 10.10 -23.92
CA SER A 10 5.89 10.41 -24.55
C SER A 10 6.59 11.39 -23.63
N ASP A 11 7.56 10.84 -22.92
CA ASP A 11 8.87 11.39 -22.63
C ASP A 11 9.49 10.54 -21.52
N SER A 12 10.58 9.86 -21.86
CA SER A 12 11.57 9.29 -20.94
C SER A 12 12.29 10.42 -20.16
N ALA A 13 11.50 11.30 -19.58
CA ALA A 13 11.97 12.34 -18.70
C ALA A 13 12.03 11.74 -17.31
N PHE A 14 13.25 11.59 -16.77
CA PHE A 14 13.57 11.68 -15.35
C PHE A 14 12.32 11.83 -14.50
N ILE A 15 12.03 10.83 -13.66
CA ILE A 15 11.15 11.06 -12.51
C ILE A 15 11.85 12.19 -11.75
N PRO A 16 11.37 13.46 -11.84
CA PRO A 16 12.03 14.55 -11.12
C PRO A 16 12.06 14.10 -9.67
N LEU A 17 13.15 14.39 -8.97
CA LEU A 17 13.28 14.21 -7.51
C LEU A 17 11.97 14.69 -6.89
N VAL A 18 11.04 13.77 -6.72
CA VAL A 18 9.69 14.05 -6.26
C VAL A 18 9.89 14.73 -4.93
N LYS A 19 9.30 15.91 -4.74
CA LYS A 19 9.20 16.56 -3.43
C LYS A 19 8.49 15.58 -2.50
N MET A 20 9.26 14.65 -1.95
CA MET A 20 8.78 13.78 -0.89
C MET A 20 8.39 14.66 0.29
N PRO A 21 7.33 14.33 1.03
CA PRO A 21 6.99 15.05 2.22
C PRO A 21 8.22 15.10 3.15
N PRO A 22 8.45 16.21 3.84
CA PRO A 22 9.63 16.38 4.67
C PRO A 22 9.71 15.26 5.71
N LYS A 23 10.91 14.70 5.92
CA LYS A 23 11.15 13.75 7.00
C LYS A 23 10.90 14.47 8.33
N THR A 24 9.92 14.03 9.08
CA THR A 24 9.55 14.62 10.35
C THR A 24 9.02 13.57 11.32
N ASP A 25 9.49 13.57 12.54
CA ASP A 25 8.99 12.69 13.59
C ASP A 25 7.61 13.13 14.11
N ASN A 26 7.21 14.36 13.80
CA ASN A 26 5.92 14.88 14.21
C ASN A 26 4.84 14.58 13.17
N LYS A 27 3.96 13.63 13.49
CA LYS A 27 2.81 13.25 12.65
C LYS A 27 1.86 14.43 12.34
N PHE A 28 1.70 15.38 13.25
CA PHE A 28 0.87 16.56 13.02
C PHE A 28 1.48 17.49 11.96
N PHE A 29 2.81 17.55 11.88
CA PHE A 29 3.49 18.31 10.83
C PHE A 29 3.25 17.68 9.45
N LEU A 30 3.29 16.35 9.35
CA LEU A 30 2.96 15.64 8.10
C LEU A 30 1.52 15.90 7.68
N LEU A 31 0.58 15.83 8.61
CA LEU A 31 -0.83 16.14 8.34
C LEU A 31 -1.00 17.60 7.89
N GLY A 32 -0.34 18.53 8.60
CA GLY A 32 -0.35 19.96 8.28
C GLY A 32 0.24 20.27 6.91
N TYR A 33 1.27 19.53 6.47
CA TYR A 33 1.86 19.66 5.14
C TYR A 33 0.83 19.42 4.04
N TYR A 34 0.04 18.35 4.13
CA TYR A 34 -1.01 18.05 3.15
C TYR A 34 -2.19 19.02 3.24
N ILE A 35 -2.64 19.39 4.45
CA ILE A 35 -3.76 20.32 4.65
C ILE A 35 -3.41 21.71 4.10
N LYS A 36 -2.19 22.18 4.32
CA LYS A 36 -1.73 23.51 3.86
C LYS A 36 -1.86 23.70 2.34
N GLN A 37 -1.74 22.63 1.56
CA GLN A 37 -1.87 22.70 0.10
C GLN A 37 -3.30 23.06 -0.35
N HIS A 38 -4.30 22.83 0.53
CA HIS A 38 -5.73 23.08 0.26
C HIS A 38 -6.33 24.15 1.18
N TRP A 39 -5.50 25.04 1.72
CA TRP A 39 -5.90 26.00 2.75
C TRP A 39 -7.10 26.88 2.35
N LEU A 40 -7.18 27.31 1.08
CA LEU A 40 -8.29 28.11 0.56
C LEU A 40 -9.63 27.36 0.66
N SER A 41 -9.66 26.09 0.22
CA SER A 41 -10.86 25.26 0.31
C SER A 41 -11.30 25.10 1.77
N TYR A 42 -10.37 24.82 2.68
CA TYR A 42 -10.71 24.70 4.09
C TYR A 42 -11.21 26.01 4.70
N SER A 43 -10.61 27.16 4.34
CA SER A 43 -11.07 28.48 4.82
C SER A 43 -12.49 28.78 4.37
N ILE A 44 -12.81 28.57 3.09
CA ILE A 44 -14.18 28.73 2.57
C ILE A 44 -15.13 27.73 3.27
N GLY A 45 -14.70 26.49 3.46
CA GLY A 45 -15.45 25.46 4.16
C GLY A 45 -15.78 25.86 5.61
N ILE A 46 -14.82 26.43 6.35
CA ILE A 46 -15.01 26.93 7.72
C ILE A 46 -16.04 28.07 7.73
N LEU A 47 -15.91 29.04 6.83
CA LEU A 47 -16.87 30.14 6.71
C LEU A 47 -18.28 29.61 6.40
N ALA A 48 -18.40 28.61 5.54
CA ALA A 48 -19.69 28.00 5.22
C ALA A 48 -20.28 27.21 6.42
N VAL A 49 -19.45 26.54 7.25
CA VAL A 49 -19.91 25.90 8.49
C VAL A 49 -20.39 26.94 9.50
N LEU A 50 -19.63 28.03 9.66
CA LEU A 50 -20.05 29.17 10.52
C LEU A 50 -21.41 29.74 10.07
N ALA A 51 -21.56 30.01 8.78
CA ALA A 51 -22.82 30.50 8.21
C ALA A 51 -23.98 29.51 8.41
N THR A 52 -23.70 28.18 8.20
CA THR A 52 -24.72 27.14 8.43
C THR A 52 -25.22 27.14 9.87
N ASN A 53 -24.32 27.21 10.85
CA ASN A 53 -24.68 27.21 12.27
C ASN A 53 -25.36 28.55 12.67
N TRP A 54 -24.90 29.67 12.10
CA TRP A 54 -25.54 30.96 12.32
C TRP A 54 -27.00 30.96 11.82
N ILE A 55 -27.25 30.45 10.60
CA ILE A 55 -28.62 30.32 10.06
C ILE A 55 -29.46 29.38 10.94
N ALA A 56 -28.89 28.21 11.32
CA ALA A 56 -29.58 27.24 12.15
C ALA A 56 -30.03 27.81 13.51
N VAL A 57 -29.20 28.67 14.10
CA VAL A 57 -29.51 29.33 15.38
C VAL A 57 -30.43 30.55 15.20
N SER A 58 -30.51 31.16 14.01
CA SER A 58 -31.40 32.28 13.73
C SER A 58 -32.84 31.85 13.51
N ILE A 59 -33.12 30.66 12.99
CA ILE A 59 -34.48 30.18 12.72
C ILE A 59 -35.35 30.14 13.98
N PRO A 60 -34.92 29.58 15.13
CA PRO A 60 -35.72 29.61 16.36
C PRO A 60 -36.08 31.01 16.85
N GLU A 61 -35.26 32.01 16.55
CA GLU A 61 -35.55 33.40 16.90
C GLU A 61 -36.75 33.95 16.12
N TYR A 62 -36.83 33.70 14.80
CA TYR A 62 -37.99 34.09 13.98
C TYR A 62 -39.23 33.28 14.35
N VAL A 63 -39.11 32.02 14.78
CA VAL A 63 -40.20 31.22 15.32
C VAL A 63 -40.75 31.89 16.59
N ARG A 64 -39.86 32.34 17.49
CA ARG A 64 -40.24 33.09 18.70
C ARG A 64 -41.06 34.32 18.36
N LEU A 65 -40.52 35.19 17.49
CA LEU A 65 -41.15 36.42 17.07
C LEU A 65 -42.54 36.18 16.43
N SER A 66 -42.66 35.13 15.61
CA SER A 66 -43.93 34.77 14.98
C SER A 66 -44.98 34.31 15.99
N ILE A 67 -44.57 33.52 17.01
CA ILE A 67 -45.49 33.02 18.04
C ILE A 67 -45.92 34.14 18.99
N ASP A 68 -45.00 35.03 19.38
CA ASP A 68 -45.30 36.17 20.24
C ASP A 68 -46.28 37.11 19.54
N LEU A 69 -46.10 37.39 18.24
CA LEU A 69 -47.04 38.15 17.41
C LEU A 69 -48.45 37.54 17.33
N LEU A 70 -48.55 36.21 17.23
CA LEU A 70 -49.82 35.49 17.20
C LEU A 70 -50.58 35.60 18.56
N ASN A 71 -49.84 35.68 19.66
CA ASN A 71 -50.37 35.79 21.00
C ASN A 71 -50.91 37.20 21.29
N ASP A 72 -50.27 38.25 20.70
CA ASP A 72 -50.69 39.67 20.90
C ASP A 72 -51.92 40.12 20.09
N GLY A 73 -52.46 39.24 19.22
CA GLY A 73 -53.70 39.47 18.47
C GLY A 73 -53.53 39.79 16.99
N LEU A 74 -54.23 39.02 16.15
CA LEU A 74 -54.05 38.93 14.70
C LEU A 74 -54.41 40.15 13.86
N GLN A 75 -55.14 41.15 14.39
CA GLN A 75 -55.73 42.22 13.55
C GLN A 75 -54.74 43.29 13.05
N THR A 76 -53.52 43.39 13.64
CA THR A 76 -52.59 44.49 13.32
C THR A 76 -51.23 43.96 12.70
N SER A 77 -51.05 42.66 12.50
CA SER A 77 -49.71 42.09 12.30
C SER A 77 -49.62 41.01 11.21
N GLN A 78 -50.63 40.88 10.32
CA GLN A 78 -50.57 39.85 9.26
C GLN A 78 -49.35 40.03 8.31
N ASP A 79 -49.05 41.26 7.93
CA ASP A 79 -47.94 41.56 7.01
C ASP A 79 -46.60 41.21 7.66
N LEU A 80 -46.41 41.48 8.95
CA LEU A 80 -45.21 41.18 9.70
C LEU A 80 -45.01 39.66 9.90
N LEU A 81 -46.11 38.92 10.08
CA LEU A 81 -46.06 37.45 10.15
C LEU A 81 -45.63 36.84 8.82
N TRP A 82 -46.19 37.34 7.70
CA TRP A 82 -45.76 36.91 6.38
C TRP A 82 -44.28 37.23 6.11
N GLU A 83 -43.81 38.39 6.56
CA GLU A 83 -42.38 38.74 6.46
C GLU A 83 -41.49 37.74 7.21
N TYR A 84 -41.79 37.38 8.47
CA TYR A 84 -41.02 36.40 9.23
C TYR A 84 -41.05 34.99 8.59
N LEU A 85 -42.21 34.57 8.08
CA LEU A 85 -42.34 33.28 7.38
C LEU A 85 -41.50 33.24 6.09
N LEU A 86 -41.52 34.34 5.30
CA LEU A 86 -40.70 34.45 4.10
C LEU A 86 -39.21 34.48 4.42
N ILE A 87 -38.81 35.17 5.49
CA ILE A 87 -37.40 35.16 5.96
C ILE A 87 -36.99 33.73 6.37
N MET A 88 -37.81 33.01 7.14
CA MET A 88 -37.51 31.62 7.53
C MET A 88 -37.38 30.71 6.31
N LEU A 89 -38.28 30.84 5.33
CA LEU A 89 -38.23 30.09 4.08
C LEU A 89 -36.93 30.40 3.31
N GLY A 90 -36.57 31.68 3.19
CA GLY A 90 -35.35 32.15 2.58
C GLY A 90 -34.10 31.60 3.28
N LEU A 91 -34.04 31.67 4.61
CA LEU A 91 -32.96 31.11 5.41
C LEU A 91 -32.85 29.60 5.25
N ALA A 92 -33.97 28.86 5.18
CA ALA A 92 -33.98 27.43 4.97
C ALA A 92 -33.39 27.04 3.58
N LEU A 93 -33.78 27.77 2.52
CA LEU A 93 -33.27 27.58 1.17
C LEU A 93 -31.75 27.90 1.08
N ILE A 94 -31.31 29.02 1.64
CA ILE A 94 -29.92 29.41 1.73
C ILE A 94 -29.11 28.35 2.51
N MET A 95 -29.67 27.85 3.61
CA MET A 95 -29.03 26.80 4.43
C MET A 95 -28.70 25.54 3.62
N ILE A 96 -29.58 25.11 2.72
CA ILE A 96 -29.33 23.94 1.86
C ILE A 96 -28.07 24.17 1.01
N ILE A 97 -27.96 25.33 0.38
CA ILE A 97 -26.83 25.68 -0.49
C ILE A 97 -25.53 25.78 0.32
N VAL A 98 -25.56 26.54 1.42
CA VAL A 98 -24.36 26.75 2.26
C VAL A 98 -23.91 25.46 2.92
N ARG A 99 -24.85 24.64 3.40
CA ARG A 99 -24.52 23.32 4.00
C ARG A 99 -23.95 22.34 3.00
N THR A 100 -24.47 22.33 1.78
CA THR A 100 -23.91 21.48 0.70
C THR A 100 -22.54 21.97 0.31
N SER A 101 -22.36 23.27 0.14
CA SER A 101 -21.06 23.88 -0.16
C SER A 101 -20.01 23.56 0.90
N SER A 102 -20.36 23.68 2.20
CA SER A 102 -19.45 23.35 3.30
C SER A 102 -18.92 21.91 3.19
N ARG A 103 -19.79 20.94 2.85
CA ARG A 103 -19.39 19.55 2.65
C ARG A 103 -18.43 19.39 1.47
N MET A 104 -18.68 20.04 0.35
CA MET A 104 -17.81 19.98 -0.83
C MET A 104 -16.42 20.52 -0.53
N PHE A 105 -16.33 21.65 0.18
CA PHE A 105 -15.05 22.30 0.51
C PHE A 105 -14.22 21.55 1.56
N PHE A 106 -14.78 20.59 2.29
CA PHE A 106 -14.03 19.67 3.15
C PHE A 106 -13.77 18.31 2.50
N PHE A 107 -14.76 17.74 1.79
CA PHE A 107 -14.63 16.38 1.27
C PHE A 107 -13.72 16.29 0.04
N ASN A 108 -13.78 17.28 -0.86
CA ASN A 108 -12.92 17.27 -2.05
C ASN A 108 -11.43 17.37 -1.70
N PRO A 109 -10.99 18.30 -0.83
CA PRO A 109 -9.61 18.29 -0.34
C PRO A 109 -9.22 16.99 0.36
N GLY A 110 -10.11 16.41 1.17
CA GLY A 110 -9.86 15.12 1.82
C GLY A 110 -9.58 14.00 0.82
N ARG A 111 -10.30 13.95 -0.31
CA ARG A 111 -10.06 12.98 -1.40
C ARG A 111 -8.78 13.29 -2.18
N ALA A 112 -8.48 14.57 -2.41
CA ALA A 112 -7.23 14.97 -3.06
C ALA A 112 -6.01 14.57 -2.22
N ILE A 113 -6.06 14.78 -0.91
CA ILE A 113 -5.03 14.34 0.05
C ILE A 113 -4.88 12.81 0.05
N GLU A 114 -5.99 12.05 0.02
CA GLU A 114 -5.94 10.59 -0.10
C GLU A 114 -5.17 10.15 -1.35
N CYS A 115 -5.50 10.72 -2.51
CA CYS A 115 -4.83 10.42 -3.77
C CYS A 115 -3.33 10.77 -3.71
N GLN A 116 -3.00 11.92 -3.15
CA GLN A 116 -1.63 12.39 -3.02
C GLN A 116 -0.79 11.48 -2.10
N ILE A 117 -1.33 11.10 -0.93
CA ILE A 117 -0.67 10.17 0.00
C ILE A 117 -0.46 8.80 -0.67
N LYS A 118 -1.46 8.28 -1.42
CA LYS A 118 -1.32 7.03 -2.17
C LYS A 118 -0.18 7.09 -3.18
N ASN A 119 -0.09 8.19 -3.94
CA ASN A 119 0.97 8.39 -4.90
C ASN A 119 2.35 8.50 -4.22
N ASP A 120 2.46 9.27 -3.14
CA ASP A 120 3.72 9.43 -2.40
C ASP A 120 4.17 8.11 -1.77
N MET A 121 3.23 7.34 -1.19
CA MET A 121 3.52 6.00 -0.66
C MET A 121 3.94 5.03 -1.76
N PHE A 122 3.24 4.99 -2.88
CA PHE A 122 3.57 4.09 -3.99
C PHE A 122 4.97 4.40 -4.55
N LYS A 123 5.27 5.68 -4.79
CA LYS A 123 6.60 6.13 -5.22
C LYS A 123 7.69 5.75 -4.22
N LYS A 124 7.41 5.93 -2.92
CA LYS A 124 8.34 5.54 -1.86
C LYS A 124 8.57 4.03 -1.84
N LEU A 125 7.49 3.25 -1.91
CA LEU A 125 7.58 1.79 -1.95
C LEU A 125 8.40 1.32 -3.15
N MET A 126 8.17 1.84 -4.35
CA MET A 126 8.97 1.46 -5.53
C MET A 126 10.46 1.75 -5.39
N ALA A 127 10.84 2.71 -4.55
CA ALA A 127 12.24 3.07 -4.30
C ALA A 127 12.90 2.30 -3.15
N LEU A 128 12.12 1.50 -2.38
CA LEU A 128 12.67 0.71 -1.26
C LEU A 128 13.28 -0.60 -1.73
N GLN A 129 14.29 -1.09 -0.98
CA GLN A 129 14.99 -2.34 -1.26
C GLN A 129 14.20 -3.59 -0.86
N LYS A 130 14.62 -4.74 -1.39
CA LYS A 130 14.03 -6.07 -1.14
C LYS A 130 13.90 -6.40 0.36
N ASN A 131 14.88 -6.04 1.17
CA ASN A 131 14.89 -6.27 2.63
C ASN A 131 13.67 -5.68 3.35
N TYR A 132 13.11 -4.57 2.84
CA TYR A 132 11.89 -4.00 3.40
C TYR A 132 10.68 -4.92 3.17
N TYR A 133 10.57 -5.52 1.99
CA TYR A 133 9.46 -6.40 1.62
C TYR A 133 9.54 -7.76 2.29
N GLU A 134 10.74 -8.25 2.59
CA GLU A 134 10.94 -9.48 3.39
C GLU A 134 10.42 -9.31 4.82
N LYS A 135 10.60 -8.13 5.42
CA LYS A 135 10.09 -7.80 6.77
C LYS A 135 8.63 -7.35 6.79
N ASN A 136 8.09 -6.87 5.68
CA ASN A 136 6.74 -6.33 5.57
C ASN A 136 5.95 -7.07 4.48
N PRO A 137 5.16 -8.09 4.83
CA PRO A 137 4.35 -8.83 3.87
C PRO A 137 3.42 -7.92 3.07
N SER A 138 3.19 -8.25 1.79
CA SER A 138 2.37 -7.46 0.86
C SER A 138 0.97 -7.13 1.39
N GLY A 139 0.35 -8.07 2.12
CA GLY A 139 -0.95 -7.86 2.76
C GLY A 139 -0.96 -6.68 3.75
N ASN A 140 0.11 -6.50 4.53
CA ASN A 140 0.23 -5.38 5.45
C ASN A 140 0.39 -4.05 4.70
N ILE A 141 1.16 -4.05 3.61
CA ILE A 141 1.37 -2.86 2.77
C ILE A 141 0.04 -2.45 2.11
N ILE A 142 -0.70 -3.40 1.55
CA ILE A 142 -2.01 -3.17 0.94
C ILE A 142 -3.00 -2.63 1.97
N SER A 143 -3.01 -3.19 3.19
CA SER A 143 -3.85 -2.70 4.29
C SER A 143 -3.52 -1.25 4.66
N ARG A 144 -2.23 -0.87 4.69
CA ARG A 144 -1.81 0.52 4.94
C ARG A 144 -2.31 1.47 3.84
N ILE A 145 -2.18 1.08 2.57
CA ILE A 145 -2.63 1.89 1.43
C ILE A 145 -4.15 2.07 1.41
N ASN A 146 -4.92 1.04 1.78
CA ASN A 146 -6.37 1.09 1.70
C ASN A 146 -7.03 1.60 2.98
N ASN A 147 -6.67 1.04 4.14
CA ASN A 147 -7.36 1.30 5.40
C ASN A 147 -6.79 2.52 6.13
N ASP A 148 -5.46 2.59 6.27
CA ASP A 148 -4.83 3.67 7.03
C ASP A 148 -4.97 5.01 6.34
N ILE A 149 -4.79 5.05 5.01
CA ILE A 149 -5.00 6.29 4.23
C ILE A 149 -6.47 6.73 4.27
N THR A 150 -7.41 5.77 4.21
CA THR A 150 -8.84 6.08 4.38
C THR A 150 -9.10 6.72 5.76
N GLY A 151 -8.44 6.25 6.81
CA GLY A 151 -8.49 6.87 8.14
C GLY A 151 -8.02 8.33 8.13
N VAL A 152 -6.92 8.63 7.45
CA VAL A 152 -6.40 10.00 7.30
C VAL A 152 -7.36 10.86 6.47
N ARG A 153 -7.91 10.34 5.36
CA ARG A 153 -8.94 11.04 4.57
C ARG A 153 -10.14 11.42 5.43
N MET A 154 -10.58 10.50 6.30
CA MET A 154 -11.71 10.77 7.18
C MET A 154 -11.43 11.91 8.16
N ILE A 155 -10.21 12.02 8.69
CA ILE A 155 -9.81 13.20 9.48
C ILE A 155 -9.86 14.46 8.62
N CYS A 156 -9.17 14.49 7.49
CA CYS A 156 -9.03 15.68 6.64
C CYS A 156 -10.36 16.16 6.04
N GLY A 157 -11.29 15.24 5.76
CA GLY A 157 -12.62 15.59 5.24
C GLY A 157 -13.64 15.79 6.35
N PHE A 158 -14.32 14.70 6.68
CA PHE A 158 -15.44 14.72 7.61
C PHE A 158 -15.04 15.13 9.04
N GLY A 159 -13.87 14.69 9.51
CA GLY A 159 -13.42 14.94 10.87
C GLY A 159 -13.19 16.41 11.18
N LEU A 160 -12.45 17.10 10.33
CA LEU A 160 -12.22 18.55 10.47
C LEU A 160 -13.54 19.31 10.34
N MET A 161 -14.37 19.00 9.32
CA MET A 161 -15.66 19.62 9.15
C MET A 161 -16.51 19.47 10.41
N GLN A 162 -16.60 18.27 10.97
CA GLN A 162 -17.45 18.01 12.13
C GLN A 162 -16.88 18.62 13.41
N ALA A 163 -15.54 18.68 13.55
CA ALA A 163 -14.90 19.37 14.68
C ALA A 163 -15.27 20.87 14.69
N PHE A 164 -15.17 21.55 13.53
CA PHE A 164 -15.60 22.93 13.41
C PHE A 164 -17.11 23.10 13.62
N ASN A 165 -17.93 22.21 13.06
CA ASN A 165 -19.38 22.23 13.23
C ASN A 165 -19.78 22.11 14.71
N ILE A 166 -19.20 21.15 15.43
CA ILE A 166 -19.44 20.93 16.86
C ILE A 166 -19.02 22.16 17.68
N THR A 167 -17.81 22.67 17.43
CA THR A 167 -17.27 23.81 18.16
C THR A 167 -18.15 25.05 17.97
N THR A 168 -18.55 25.33 16.73
CA THR A 168 -19.40 26.49 16.44
C THR A 168 -20.81 26.34 16.99
N ALA A 169 -21.45 25.16 16.87
CA ALA A 169 -22.77 24.90 17.42
C ALA A 169 -22.78 24.98 18.94
N LEU A 170 -21.79 24.40 19.62
CA LEU A 170 -21.67 24.47 21.09
C LEU A 170 -21.26 25.86 21.62
N SER A 171 -20.80 26.76 20.77
CA SER A 171 -20.54 28.16 21.15
C SER A 171 -21.76 29.03 20.92
N MET A 172 -22.38 28.94 19.74
CA MET A 172 -23.47 29.84 19.34
C MET A 172 -24.79 29.50 20.02
N THR A 173 -25.16 28.22 20.14
CA THR A 173 -26.45 27.81 20.68
C THR A 173 -26.57 28.12 22.18
N PRO A 174 -25.63 27.78 23.07
CA PRO A 174 -25.72 28.15 24.48
C PRO A 174 -25.69 29.67 24.71
N TYR A 175 -24.98 30.42 23.85
CA TYR A 175 -24.97 31.88 23.91
C TYR A 175 -26.39 32.46 23.68
N LYS A 176 -27.12 31.95 22.69
CA LYS A 176 -28.51 32.36 22.44
C LYS A 176 -29.48 31.92 23.55
N MET A 177 -29.28 30.72 24.10
CA MET A 177 -30.07 30.27 25.26
C MET A 177 -29.84 31.17 26.47
N TRP A 178 -28.56 31.56 26.70
CA TRP A 178 -28.21 32.47 27.79
C TRP A 178 -28.87 33.87 27.64
N GLN A 179 -28.96 34.39 26.41
CA GLN A 179 -29.64 35.66 26.13
C GLN A 179 -31.13 35.61 26.45
N LEU A 180 -31.80 34.46 26.29
CA LEU A 180 -33.22 34.29 26.56
C LEU A 180 -33.48 34.14 28.07
N SER A 181 -32.76 33.24 28.73
CA SER A 181 -32.88 33.04 30.19
C SER A 181 -31.58 32.37 30.72
N PRO A 182 -30.77 33.11 31.49
CA PRO A 182 -29.57 32.54 32.15
C PRO A 182 -29.92 31.40 33.10
N ASN A 183 -30.99 31.55 33.90
CA ASN A 183 -31.40 30.56 34.89
C ASN A 183 -31.80 29.23 34.23
N LEU A 184 -32.64 29.29 33.21
CA LEU A 184 -33.12 28.10 32.49
C LEU A 184 -31.94 27.40 31.77
N THR A 185 -30.97 28.16 31.23
CA THR A 185 -29.74 27.63 30.61
C THR A 185 -28.91 26.86 31.63
N LEU A 186 -28.72 27.36 32.83
CA LEU A 186 -27.99 26.68 33.90
C LEU A 186 -28.65 25.35 34.29
N TYR A 187 -29.99 25.32 34.40
CA TYR A 187 -30.72 24.08 34.69
C TYR A 187 -30.54 23.05 33.57
N CYS A 188 -30.46 23.45 32.30
CA CYS A 188 -30.17 22.54 31.18
C CYS A 188 -28.75 21.96 31.18
N ILE A 189 -27.77 22.64 31.79
CA ILE A 189 -26.38 22.14 31.88
C ILE A 189 -26.31 20.87 32.75
N ILE A 190 -27.13 20.76 33.79
CA ILE A 190 -27.09 19.63 34.74
C ILE A 190 -27.31 18.28 34.01
N PRO A 191 -28.43 18.04 33.27
CA PRO A 191 -28.63 16.79 32.56
C PRO A 191 -27.60 16.58 31.45
N ILE A 192 -27.10 17.63 30.80
CA ILE A 192 -26.05 17.53 29.80
C ILE A 192 -24.74 16.96 30.39
N ILE A 193 -24.30 17.52 31.53
CA ILE A 193 -23.09 17.04 32.24
C ILE A 193 -23.29 15.60 32.71
N LEU A 194 -24.46 15.27 33.27
CA LEU A 194 -24.78 13.92 33.74
C LEU A 194 -24.68 12.90 32.61
N VAL A 195 -25.40 13.13 31.50
CA VAL A 195 -25.39 12.23 30.33
C VAL A 195 -23.97 12.15 29.73
N PHE A 196 -23.28 13.29 29.59
CA PHE A 196 -21.89 13.30 29.06
C PHE A 196 -20.94 12.47 29.92
N THR A 197 -21.08 12.53 31.24
CA THR A 197 -20.23 11.74 32.16
C THR A 197 -20.48 10.25 31.99
N VAL A 198 -21.76 9.81 31.96
CA VAL A 198 -22.13 8.41 31.76
C VAL A 198 -21.68 7.91 30.41
N VAL A 199 -21.86 8.70 29.35
CA VAL A 199 -21.42 8.38 27.99
C VAL A 199 -19.90 8.26 27.93
N ARG A 200 -19.16 9.17 28.55
CA ARG A 200 -17.68 9.10 28.63
C ARG A 200 -17.20 7.82 29.28
N LEU A 201 -17.82 7.38 30.36
CA LEU A 201 -17.51 6.11 31.02
C LEU A 201 -17.86 4.92 30.11
N GLY A 202 -19.06 4.91 29.53
CA GLY A 202 -19.47 3.86 28.59
C GLY A 202 -18.60 3.77 27.35
N MET A 203 -18.15 4.91 26.80
CA MET A 203 -17.25 4.96 25.65
C MET A 203 -15.85 4.37 25.95
N ARG A 204 -15.32 4.56 27.17
CA ARG A 204 -14.07 3.90 27.57
C ARG A 204 -14.20 2.37 27.53
N VAL A 205 -15.27 1.83 28.11
CA VAL A 205 -15.57 0.40 28.10
C VAL A 205 -15.79 -0.11 26.66
N LEU A 206 -16.51 0.67 25.85
CA LEU A 206 -16.75 0.34 24.45
C LEU A 206 -15.46 0.22 23.67
N VAL A 207 -14.55 1.20 23.78
CA VAL A 207 -13.25 1.19 23.08
C VAL A 207 -12.38 0.01 23.51
N GLN A 208 -12.33 -0.32 24.80
CA GLN A 208 -11.61 -1.51 25.28
C GLN A 208 -12.17 -2.80 24.70
N ASN A 209 -13.49 -2.97 24.71
CA ASN A 209 -14.15 -4.14 24.15
C ASN A 209 -13.99 -4.22 22.63
N MET A 210 -13.97 -3.09 21.91
CA MET A 210 -13.71 -3.04 20.47
C MET A 210 -12.29 -3.52 20.14
N ARG A 211 -11.26 -3.10 20.92
CA ARG A 211 -9.88 -3.61 20.75
C ARG A 211 -9.82 -5.11 20.95
N ALA A 212 -10.39 -5.60 22.05
CA ALA A 212 -10.42 -7.02 22.35
C ALA A 212 -11.17 -7.86 21.28
N ARG A 213 -12.26 -7.32 20.71
CA ARG A 213 -12.96 -7.93 19.58
C ARG A 213 -12.08 -7.96 18.33
N MET A 214 -11.35 -6.88 18.04
CA MET A 214 -10.46 -6.82 16.87
C MET A 214 -9.35 -7.87 16.96
N GLU A 215 -8.76 -8.09 18.14
CA GLU A 215 -7.78 -9.15 18.36
C GLU A 215 -8.38 -10.54 18.13
N SER A 216 -9.63 -10.79 18.60
CA SER A 216 -10.32 -12.05 18.32
C SER A 216 -10.63 -12.24 16.85
N LEU A 217 -11.01 -11.17 16.14
CA LEU A 217 -11.24 -11.18 14.70
C LEU A 217 -9.95 -11.52 13.93
N GLN A 218 -8.81 -10.95 14.35
CA GLN A 218 -7.51 -11.24 13.74
C GLN A 218 -7.13 -12.72 13.92
N ARG A 219 -7.32 -13.29 15.13
CA ARG A 219 -7.07 -14.72 15.36
C ARG A 219 -7.98 -15.61 14.52
N LEU A 220 -9.28 -15.30 14.48
CA LEU A 220 -10.26 -16.05 13.69
C LEU A 220 -9.91 -15.98 12.19
N SER A 221 -9.63 -14.80 11.67
CA SER A 221 -9.25 -14.60 10.27
C SER A 221 -7.93 -15.29 9.93
N GLY A 222 -6.92 -15.18 10.79
CA GLY A 222 -5.63 -15.86 10.62
C GLY A 222 -5.80 -17.39 10.59
N PHE A 223 -6.60 -17.97 11.49
CA PHE A 223 -6.91 -19.38 11.47
C PHE A 223 -7.67 -19.79 10.20
N THR A 224 -8.65 -19.00 9.76
CA THR A 224 -9.42 -19.26 8.54
C THR A 224 -8.52 -19.28 7.31
N VAL A 225 -7.68 -18.25 7.14
CA VAL A 225 -6.72 -18.18 6.02
C VAL A 225 -5.77 -19.37 6.04
N SER A 226 -5.19 -19.70 7.20
CA SER A 226 -4.29 -20.85 7.34
C SER A 226 -5.00 -22.18 7.01
N SER A 227 -6.25 -22.36 7.46
CA SER A 227 -7.02 -23.57 7.17
C SER A 227 -7.37 -23.71 5.69
N LEU A 228 -7.74 -22.61 5.02
CA LEU A 228 -8.03 -22.61 3.59
C LEU A 228 -6.77 -22.85 2.76
N SER A 229 -5.65 -22.26 3.15
CA SER A 229 -4.35 -22.49 2.48
C SER A 229 -3.85 -23.94 2.65
N ALA A 230 -4.20 -24.58 3.76
CA ALA A 230 -3.84 -25.97 4.06
C ALA A 230 -4.99 -26.96 3.80
N ILE A 231 -5.94 -26.62 2.92
CA ILE A 231 -7.18 -27.42 2.74
C ILE A 231 -6.89 -28.86 2.31
N ASP A 232 -5.91 -29.07 1.45
CA ASP A 232 -5.51 -30.39 0.98
C ASP A 232 -4.93 -31.24 2.12
N LEU A 233 -4.13 -30.62 3.00
CA LEU A 233 -3.60 -31.28 4.19
C LEU A 233 -4.74 -31.66 5.17
N ILE A 234 -5.69 -30.75 5.42
CA ILE A 234 -6.83 -30.98 6.29
C ILE A 234 -7.68 -32.16 5.77
N LYS A 235 -7.91 -32.21 4.44
CA LYS A 235 -8.67 -33.29 3.81
C LYS A 235 -7.90 -34.61 3.82
N SER A 236 -6.61 -34.61 3.46
CA SER A 236 -5.78 -35.82 3.39
C SER A 236 -5.55 -36.48 4.75
N LYS A 237 -5.50 -35.68 5.82
CA LYS A 237 -5.30 -36.15 7.21
C LYS A 237 -6.59 -36.30 7.99
N THR A 238 -7.77 -36.16 7.35
CA THR A 238 -9.09 -36.29 8.00
C THR A 238 -9.28 -35.35 9.21
N MET A 239 -8.64 -34.16 9.17
CA MET A 239 -8.64 -33.20 10.28
C MET A 239 -9.84 -32.24 10.27
N ARG A 240 -10.89 -32.55 9.51
CA ARG A 240 -12.07 -31.69 9.36
C ARG A 240 -12.71 -31.33 10.70
N GLU A 241 -12.95 -32.36 11.58
CA GLU A 241 -13.58 -32.11 12.87
C GLU A 241 -12.72 -31.23 13.78
N TRP A 242 -11.41 -31.48 13.82
CA TRP A 242 -10.49 -30.68 14.62
C TRP A 242 -10.52 -29.21 14.15
N SER A 243 -10.46 -28.99 12.86
CA SER A 243 -10.50 -27.63 12.27
C SER A 243 -11.81 -26.93 12.58
N THR A 244 -12.96 -27.65 12.46
CA THR A 244 -14.28 -27.09 12.78
C THR A 244 -14.40 -26.73 14.26
N ARG A 245 -13.99 -27.62 15.18
CA ARG A 245 -14.02 -27.35 16.63
C ARG A 245 -13.13 -26.16 17.01
N ARG A 246 -11.96 -26.03 16.37
CA ARG A 246 -11.04 -24.91 16.60
C ARG A 246 -11.64 -23.59 16.10
N PHE A 247 -12.21 -23.57 14.89
CA PHE A 247 -12.92 -22.42 14.35
C PHE A 247 -14.08 -22.00 15.26
N GLU A 248 -14.89 -22.95 15.70
CA GLU A 248 -16.03 -22.67 16.57
C GLU A 248 -15.59 -22.02 17.89
N LYS A 249 -14.51 -22.49 18.50
CA LYS A 249 -13.95 -21.92 19.73
C LYS A 249 -13.58 -20.45 19.53
N GLU A 250 -12.85 -20.10 18.45
CA GLU A 250 -12.45 -18.72 18.15
C GLU A 250 -13.69 -17.85 17.80
N ASN A 251 -14.65 -18.42 17.07
CA ASN A 251 -15.89 -17.74 16.72
C ASN A 251 -16.76 -17.44 17.94
N GLN A 252 -16.85 -18.36 18.89
CA GLN A 252 -17.56 -18.13 20.16
C GLN A 252 -16.86 -17.05 21.02
N ASP A 253 -15.51 -17.00 21.05
CA ASP A 253 -14.80 -15.91 21.75
C ASP A 253 -15.13 -14.55 21.10
N MET A 254 -15.11 -14.48 19.76
CA MET A 254 -15.51 -13.29 19.01
C MET A 254 -16.96 -12.89 19.30
N LEU A 255 -17.89 -13.87 19.33
CA LEU A 255 -19.31 -13.63 19.66
C LEU A 255 -19.46 -13.05 21.06
N ARG A 256 -18.83 -13.64 22.08
CA ARG A 256 -18.88 -13.11 23.46
C ARG A 256 -18.40 -11.67 23.56
N ARG A 257 -17.30 -11.32 22.86
CA ARG A 257 -16.77 -9.94 22.82
C ARG A 257 -17.70 -8.99 22.06
N SER A 258 -18.32 -9.48 20.99
CA SER A 258 -19.33 -8.71 20.24
C SER A 258 -20.58 -8.45 21.07
N MET A 259 -21.02 -9.41 21.87
CA MET A 259 -22.15 -9.25 22.77
C MET A 259 -21.87 -8.21 23.89
N LYS A 260 -20.63 -8.18 24.44
CA LYS A 260 -20.25 -7.12 25.40
C LYS A 260 -20.34 -5.73 24.78
N ILE A 261 -19.94 -5.59 23.51
CA ILE A 261 -20.10 -4.32 22.76
C ILE A 261 -21.57 -4.00 22.57
N ALA A 262 -22.39 -4.99 22.17
CA ALA A 262 -23.82 -4.80 21.97
C ALA A 262 -24.51 -4.34 23.27
N TRP A 263 -24.26 -4.97 24.40
CA TRP A 263 -24.78 -4.57 25.71
C TRP A 263 -24.37 -3.14 26.08
N THR A 264 -23.10 -2.79 25.93
CA THR A 264 -22.64 -1.42 26.22
C THR A 264 -23.33 -0.40 25.32
N ARG A 265 -23.49 -0.70 24.03
CA ARG A 265 -24.20 0.17 23.08
C ARG A 265 -25.69 0.28 23.41
N SER A 266 -26.34 -0.82 23.76
CA SER A 266 -27.77 -0.84 24.11
C SER A 266 -28.09 0.03 25.33
N PHE A 267 -27.12 0.29 26.19
CA PHE A 267 -27.26 1.22 27.30
C PHE A 267 -26.91 2.67 26.93
N VAL A 268 -25.76 2.86 26.30
CA VAL A 268 -25.21 4.21 26.01
C VAL A 268 -26.00 4.92 24.92
N MET A 269 -26.46 4.22 23.87
CA MET A 269 -27.12 4.88 22.73
C MET A 269 -28.51 5.45 23.11
N PRO A 270 -29.40 4.73 23.84
CA PRO A 270 -30.65 5.30 24.30
C PRO A 270 -30.47 6.50 25.23
N MET A 271 -29.47 6.48 26.11
CA MET A 271 -29.16 7.63 26.95
C MET A 271 -28.84 8.88 26.14
N LEU A 272 -28.04 8.72 25.09
CA LEU A 272 -27.71 9.83 24.18
C LEU A 272 -28.95 10.31 23.39
N SER A 273 -29.69 9.37 22.78
CA SER A 273 -30.86 9.73 21.97
C SER A 273 -32.02 10.34 22.76
N ASN A 274 -32.16 9.95 24.03
CA ASN A 274 -33.21 10.51 24.89
C ASN A 274 -32.80 11.81 25.61
N LEU A 275 -31.56 12.28 25.47
CA LEU A 275 -31.11 13.55 26.05
C LEU A 275 -32.01 14.71 25.60
N GLU A 276 -32.39 14.72 24.32
CA GLU A 276 -33.31 15.72 23.78
C GLU A 276 -34.68 15.72 24.51
N HIS A 277 -35.23 14.55 24.75
CA HIS A 277 -36.50 14.42 25.45
C HIS A 277 -36.38 14.85 26.92
N PHE A 278 -35.30 14.50 27.60
CA PHE A 278 -35.04 14.98 28.96
C PHE A 278 -34.93 16.50 29.02
N LEU A 279 -34.21 17.12 28.08
CA LEU A 279 -34.12 18.58 28.00
C LEU A 279 -35.49 19.22 27.70
N LYS A 280 -36.26 18.66 26.76
CA LYS A 280 -37.62 19.17 26.45
C LYS A 280 -38.56 19.13 27.67
N ILE A 281 -38.57 18.01 28.39
CA ILE A 281 -39.40 17.87 29.62
C ILE A 281 -38.96 18.90 30.67
N LEU A 282 -37.65 19.05 30.88
CA LEU A 282 -37.12 20.01 31.85
C LEU A 282 -37.48 21.45 31.47
N VAL A 283 -37.31 21.81 30.19
CA VAL A 283 -37.62 23.14 29.68
C VAL A 283 -39.13 23.41 29.77
N LEU A 284 -39.98 22.42 29.45
CA LEU A 284 -41.44 22.56 29.58
C LEU A 284 -41.87 22.74 31.05
N LEU A 285 -41.24 22.02 31.99
CA LEU A 285 -41.58 22.08 33.38
C LEU A 285 -41.15 23.40 34.02
N ILE A 286 -39.89 23.79 33.87
CA ILE A 286 -39.36 25.03 34.48
C ILE A 286 -39.78 26.26 33.67
N GLY A 287 -39.57 26.24 32.35
CA GLY A 287 -39.97 27.35 31.47
C GLY A 287 -41.47 27.57 31.42
N GLY A 288 -42.27 26.48 31.50
CA GLY A 288 -43.72 26.58 31.62
C GLY A 288 -44.17 27.26 32.91
N MET A 289 -43.51 26.98 34.06
CA MET A 289 -43.76 27.73 35.31
C MET A 289 -43.40 29.21 35.17
N MET A 290 -42.29 29.54 34.47
CA MET A 290 -41.90 30.92 34.20
C MET A 290 -42.94 31.64 33.30
N VAL A 291 -43.58 30.93 32.35
CA VAL A 291 -44.68 31.49 31.53
C VAL A 291 -45.91 31.79 32.38
N ILE A 292 -46.27 30.91 33.31
CA ILE A 292 -47.41 31.13 34.24
C ILE A 292 -47.11 32.33 35.16
N GLN A 293 -45.85 32.59 35.49
CA GLN A 293 -45.46 33.75 36.32
C GLN A 293 -45.25 35.03 35.50
N GLU A 294 -45.56 35.02 34.21
CA GLU A 294 -45.40 36.14 33.26
C GLU A 294 -43.93 36.61 33.06
N ASP A 295 -42.94 35.84 33.54
CA ASP A 295 -41.50 36.10 33.35
C ASP A 295 -40.98 35.66 32.00
N PHE A 296 -41.77 34.88 31.23
CA PHE A 296 -41.35 34.25 29.98
C PHE A 296 -42.52 34.18 28.98
N THR A 297 -42.28 34.47 27.70
CA THR A 297 -43.34 34.36 26.68
C THR A 297 -43.44 32.94 26.13
N ILE A 298 -44.58 32.59 25.50
CA ILE A 298 -44.81 31.31 24.84
C ILE A 298 -43.82 31.16 23.67
N GLY A 299 -43.52 32.23 22.94
CA GLY A 299 -42.54 32.25 21.88
C GLY A 299 -41.11 31.97 22.40
N GLN A 300 -40.73 32.58 23.53
CA GLN A 300 -39.42 32.32 24.17
C GLN A 300 -39.29 30.87 24.62
N LEU A 301 -40.34 30.27 25.19
CA LEU A 301 -40.39 28.87 25.57
C LEU A 301 -40.15 27.95 24.36
N THR A 302 -40.86 28.23 23.27
CA THR A 302 -40.74 27.44 22.02
C THR A 302 -39.37 27.57 21.41
N ALA A 303 -38.78 28.76 21.34
CA ALA A 303 -37.42 28.97 20.86
C ALA A 303 -36.39 28.24 21.73
N PHE A 304 -36.57 28.25 23.05
CA PHE A 304 -35.69 27.57 23.98
C PHE A 304 -35.70 26.04 23.79
N ILE A 305 -36.89 25.46 23.53
CA ILE A 305 -37.04 24.04 23.16
C ILE A 305 -36.30 23.75 21.86
N ALA A 306 -36.43 24.61 20.84
CA ALA A 306 -35.71 24.44 19.58
C ALA A 306 -34.18 24.54 19.74
N TYR A 307 -33.68 25.47 20.54
CA TYR A 307 -32.25 25.56 20.85
C TYR A 307 -31.74 24.34 21.61
N SER A 308 -32.51 23.80 22.56
CA SER A 308 -32.10 22.57 23.28
C SER A 308 -31.97 21.38 22.34
N ALA A 309 -32.83 21.27 21.32
CA ALA A 309 -32.77 20.25 20.30
C ALA A 309 -31.49 20.40 19.41
N LEU A 310 -31.10 21.64 19.06
CA LEU A 310 -29.88 21.92 18.31
C LEU A 310 -28.60 21.52 19.02
N LEU A 311 -28.58 21.43 20.36
CA LEU A 311 -27.41 20.97 21.15
C LEU A 311 -27.20 19.46 21.12
N THR A 312 -28.25 18.67 20.93
CA THR A 312 -28.20 17.21 21.08
C THR A 312 -27.26 16.57 20.08
N PHE A 313 -27.39 16.93 18.81
CA PHE A 313 -26.59 16.32 17.73
C PHE A 313 -25.08 16.62 17.84
N PRO A 314 -24.63 17.86 18.09
CA PRO A 314 -23.22 18.15 18.35
C PRO A 314 -22.64 17.39 19.56
N LEU A 315 -23.41 17.25 20.65
CA LEU A 315 -22.99 16.51 21.83
C LEU A 315 -22.77 15.02 21.51
N MET A 316 -23.67 14.40 20.74
CA MET A 316 -23.49 13.03 20.25
C MET A 316 -22.27 12.89 19.35
N GLY A 317 -22.02 13.89 18.51
CA GLY A 317 -20.91 13.92 17.56
C GLY A 317 -19.53 13.91 18.20
N LEU A 318 -19.36 14.49 19.39
CA LEU A 318 -18.09 14.57 20.10
C LEU A 318 -17.41 13.20 20.28
N GLY A 319 -18.16 12.20 20.74
CA GLY A 319 -17.62 10.84 20.95
C GLY A 319 -17.16 10.19 19.65
N TRP A 320 -17.95 10.34 18.60
CA TRP A 320 -17.66 9.75 17.30
C TRP A 320 -16.47 10.42 16.60
N VAL A 321 -16.41 11.75 16.62
CA VAL A 321 -15.26 12.52 16.08
C VAL A 321 -13.98 12.15 16.80
N THR A 322 -14.00 12.05 18.13
CA THR A 322 -12.82 11.64 18.91
C THR A 322 -12.30 10.27 18.47
N THR A 323 -13.20 9.28 18.31
CA THR A 323 -12.81 7.93 17.86
C THR A 323 -12.22 7.96 16.47
N MET A 324 -12.79 8.72 15.56
CA MET A 324 -12.31 8.85 14.18
C MET A 324 -10.94 9.52 14.13
N PHE A 325 -10.70 10.57 14.92
CA PHE A 325 -9.37 11.19 15.02
C PHE A 325 -8.33 10.21 15.57
N GLN A 326 -8.66 9.42 16.59
CA GLN A 326 -7.76 8.39 17.12
C GLN A 326 -7.39 7.35 16.06
N GLN A 327 -8.36 6.81 15.33
CA GLN A 327 -8.12 5.83 14.26
C GLN A 327 -7.27 6.43 13.13
N GLY A 328 -7.59 7.61 12.68
CA GLY A 328 -6.84 8.26 11.62
C GLY A 328 -5.43 8.68 12.02
N LEU A 329 -5.19 9.03 13.30
CA LEU A 329 -3.84 9.30 13.82
C LEU A 329 -2.99 8.03 13.90
N VAL A 330 -3.59 6.87 14.18
CA VAL A 330 -2.91 5.57 14.11
C VAL A 330 -2.52 5.27 12.66
N GLY A 331 -3.45 5.45 11.72
CA GLY A 331 -3.19 5.31 10.29
C GLY A 331 -2.08 6.26 9.81
N LEU A 332 -2.10 7.51 10.24
CA LEU A 332 -1.06 8.49 9.91
C LEU A 332 0.33 8.07 10.42
N THR A 333 0.42 7.50 11.61
CA THR A 333 1.68 6.95 12.15
C THR A 333 2.17 5.78 11.30
N SER A 334 1.28 4.89 10.87
CA SER A 334 1.60 3.77 9.99
C SER A 334 2.10 4.23 8.62
N ILE A 335 1.48 5.26 8.02
CA ILE A 335 1.92 5.88 6.76
C ILE A 335 3.30 6.53 6.95
N GLN A 336 3.48 7.27 8.03
CA GLN A 336 4.72 7.94 8.36
C GLN A 336 5.90 6.96 8.46
N THR A 337 5.72 5.79 9.07
CA THR A 337 6.78 4.75 9.14
C THR A 337 7.24 4.28 7.77
N VAL A 338 6.38 4.30 6.75
CA VAL A 338 6.76 3.96 5.36
C VAL A 338 7.50 5.11 4.70
N LEU A 339 6.95 6.33 4.78
CA LEU A 339 7.52 7.50 4.13
C LEU A 339 8.90 7.89 4.69
N GLN A 340 9.17 7.58 5.95
CA GLN A 340 10.44 7.88 6.62
C GLN A 340 11.53 6.84 6.41
N GLN A 341 11.22 5.65 5.84
CA GLN A 341 12.25 4.66 5.55
C GLN A 341 13.38 5.31 4.75
N ASP A 342 14.61 4.95 5.11
CA ASP A 342 15.75 5.42 4.36
C ASP A 342 15.75 4.83 2.95
N LEU A 343 16.02 5.68 1.98
CA LEU A 343 16.31 5.23 0.63
C LEU A 343 17.74 4.68 0.59
N PRO A 344 18.01 3.70 -0.28
CA PRO A 344 19.38 3.22 -0.48
C PRO A 344 20.32 4.39 -0.73
N ARG A 345 21.52 4.34 -0.18
CA ARG A 345 22.53 5.41 -0.25
C ARG A 345 23.12 5.63 -1.65
N ALA A 346 22.55 5.06 -2.69
CA ALA A 346 22.98 5.31 -4.05
C ALA A 346 22.86 6.81 -4.36
N LYS A 347 23.94 7.54 -4.22
CA LYS A 347 24.13 8.82 -4.92
C LYS A 347 24.15 8.45 -6.40
N LEU A 348 22.99 8.52 -7.02
CA LEU A 348 22.76 8.23 -8.41
C LEU A 348 23.47 9.31 -9.22
N LEU A 349 24.65 8.98 -9.69
CA LEU A 349 25.29 9.72 -10.77
C LEU A 349 24.84 9.03 -12.06
N PRO A 350 23.87 9.59 -12.81
CA PRO A 350 23.50 9.01 -14.09
C PRO A 350 24.70 9.06 -15.02
N LEU A 351 25.13 7.90 -15.49
CA LEU A 351 26.06 7.82 -16.61
C LEU A 351 25.27 8.12 -17.89
N SER A 352 25.87 8.84 -18.83
CA SER A 352 25.29 8.94 -20.18
C SER A 352 25.31 7.55 -20.84
N GLU A 353 24.19 7.13 -21.46
CA GLU A 353 24.00 5.81 -22.08
C GLU A 353 25.20 5.24 -22.85
N PRO A 354 25.96 6.00 -23.65
CA PRO A 354 27.11 5.47 -24.38
C PRO A 354 28.28 5.02 -23.51
N LYS A 355 28.33 5.39 -22.22
CA LYS A 355 29.44 5.05 -21.32
C LYS A 355 29.31 3.67 -20.70
N CYS A 356 28.11 3.20 -20.39
CA CYS A 356 27.90 1.88 -19.76
C CYS A 356 28.33 0.73 -20.69
N GLU A 357 27.93 0.76 -21.96
CA GLU A 357 28.31 -0.26 -22.93
C GLU A 357 29.83 -0.34 -23.15
N LYS A 358 30.50 0.82 -23.17
CA LYS A 358 31.97 0.87 -23.30
C LYS A 358 32.69 0.32 -22.07
N LEU A 359 32.17 0.60 -20.88
CA LEU A 359 32.79 0.17 -19.62
C LEU A 359 32.87 -1.36 -19.51
N PHE A 360 31.77 -2.06 -19.83
CA PHE A 360 31.80 -3.53 -19.81
C PHE A 360 32.65 -4.10 -20.93
N ALA A 361 32.58 -3.52 -22.12
CA ALA A 361 33.35 -4.03 -23.28
C ALA A 361 34.86 -3.99 -23.07
N GLU A 362 35.38 -3.05 -22.29
CA GLU A 362 36.81 -2.91 -22.03
C GLU A 362 37.32 -3.82 -20.89
N ASN A 363 36.62 -3.85 -19.76
CA ASN A 363 37.11 -4.45 -18.52
C ASN A 363 36.20 -5.51 -17.90
N GLY A 364 34.96 -5.70 -18.43
CA GLY A 364 33.99 -6.66 -17.92
C GLY A 364 33.47 -6.31 -16.52
N LEU A 365 33.13 -7.31 -15.72
CA LEU A 365 32.69 -7.17 -14.33
C LEU A 365 33.75 -7.79 -13.40
N SER A 366 34.18 -7.04 -12.38
CA SER A 366 35.12 -7.53 -11.37
C SER A 366 34.55 -7.46 -9.96
N VAL A 367 34.73 -8.54 -9.21
CA VAL A 367 34.37 -8.66 -7.80
C VAL A 367 35.65 -8.73 -6.98
N LYS A 368 35.81 -7.80 -6.03
CA LYS A 368 37.02 -7.66 -5.22
C LYS A 368 36.68 -7.72 -3.74
N ASN A 369 37.17 -8.74 -3.05
CA ASN A 369 37.03 -8.91 -1.60
C ASN A 369 35.59 -8.72 -1.10
N LEU A 370 34.59 -9.22 -1.84
CA LEU A 370 33.20 -9.08 -1.48
C LEU A 370 32.90 -9.89 -0.21
N ASN A 371 32.44 -9.18 0.81
CA ASN A 371 31.92 -9.75 2.05
C ASN A 371 30.48 -9.28 2.24
N TYR A 372 29.61 -10.18 2.68
CA TYR A 372 28.23 -9.82 2.96
C TYR A 372 27.66 -10.58 4.15
N ARG A 373 26.95 -9.84 5.01
CA ARG A 373 26.19 -10.35 6.15
C ARG A 373 24.78 -9.79 6.11
N TYR A 374 23.78 -10.65 6.28
CA TYR A 374 22.41 -10.18 6.45
C TYR A 374 22.26 -9.40 7.77
N PRO A 375 21.44 -8.34 7.83
CA PRO A 375 21.30 -7.49 9.03
C PRO A 375 20.91 -8.28 10.29
N ASP A 376 20.09 -9.33 10.13
CA ASP A 376 19.63 -10.18 11.23
C ASP A 376 20.49 -11.45 11.42
N GLY A 377 21.60 -11.58 10.66
CA GLY A 377 22.50 -12.74 10.66
C GLY A 377 23.74 -12.56 11.53
N ASN A 378 24.16 -13.62 12.20
CA ASN A 378 25.36 -13.62 13.04
C ASN A 378 26.66 -14.00 12.28
N LYS A 379 26.54 -14.48 11.03
CA LYS A 379 27.70 -14.96 10.22
C LYS A 379 27.70 -14.28 8.86
N ASP A 380 28.90 -14.07 8.31
CA ASP A 380 29.07 -13.64 6.94
C ASP A 380 28.67 -14.76 5.99
N VAL A 381 27.74 -14.45 5.09
CA VAL A 381 27.22 -15.40 4.07
C VAL A 381 28.12 -15.41 2.84
N LEU A 382 28.78 -14.29 2.52
CA LEU A 382 29.85 -14.22 1.52
C LEU A 382 31.11 -13.73 2.22
N ARG A 383 32.24 -14.38 1.92
CA ARG A 383 33.53 -14.11 2.55
C ARG A 383 34.64 -14.07 1.50
N LYS A 384 35.26 -12.90 1.35
CA LYS A 384 36.42 -12.64 0.48
C LYS A 384 36.24 -13.19 -0.95
N ILE A 385 35.07 -13.01 -1.54
CA ILE A 385 34.79 -13.44 -2.92
C ILE A 385 35.57 -12.56 -3.89
N ASN A 386 36.35 -13.18 -4.75
CA ASN A 386 37.16 -12.52 -5.78
C ASN A 386 37.03 -13.28 -7.08
N PHE A 387 36.57 -12.64 -8.15
CA PHE A 387 36.56 -13.16 -9.51
C PHE A 387 36.33 -12.05 -10.54
N THR A 388 36.55 -12.35 -11.80
CA THR A 388 36.32 -11.40 -12.90
C THR A 388 35.60 -12.12 -14.04
N ILE A 389 34.62 -11.46 -14.63
CA ILE A 389 33.92 -11.88 -15.85
C ILE A 389 34.40 -10.99 -16.98
N ARG A 390 35.10 -11.53 -17.94
CA ARG A 390 35.55 -10.79 -19.14
C ARG A 390 34.48 -10.82 -20.22
N PRO A 391 34.41 -9.82 -21.10
CA PRO A 391 33.53 -9.86 -22.25
C PRO A 391 33.73 -11.14 -23.07
N GLY A 392 32.63 -11.75 -23.52
CA GLY A 392 32.65 -13.01 -24.28
C GLY A 392 32.74 -14.28 -23.44
N GLN A 393 32.89 -14.19 -22.12
CA GLN A 393 33.02 -15.35 -21.24
C GLN A 393 31.70 -15.88 -20.70
N ILE A 394 31.67 -17.19 -20.56
CA ILE A 394 30.65 -17.94 -19.82
C ILE A 394 31.24 -18.40 -18.49
N ILE A 395 30.72 -17.90 -17.40
CA ILE A 395 31.14 -18.29 -16.05
C ILE A 395 30.09 -19.21 -15.42
N GLY A 396 30.52 -20.37 -14.95
CA GLY A 396 29.70 -21.27 -14.13
C GLY A 396 29.92 -21.04 -12.65
N VAL A 397 28.84 -21.04 -11.85
CA VAL A 397 28.88 -21.03 -10.37
C VAL A 397 28.20 -22.28 -9.85
N LEU A 398 28.98 -23.20 -9.32
CA LEU A 398 28.51 -24.44 -8.71
C LEU A 398 28.67 -24.39 -7.19
N GLY A 399 27.83 -25.09 -6.44
CA GLY A 399 27.98 -25.22 -4.98
C GLY A 399 26.79 -25.87 -4.33
N ARG A 400 26.96 -26.29 -3.07
CA ARG A 400 25.90 -26.89 -2.26
C ARG A 400 24.76 -25.92 -2.00
N ILE A 401 23.60 -26.47 -1.59
CA ILE A 401 22.50 -25.64 -1.07
C ILE A 401 23.01 -24.91 0.18
N GLY A 402 22.76 -23.60 0.27
CA GLY A 402 23.26 -22.79 1.37
C GLY A 402 24.69 -22.25 1.22
N SER A 403 25.42 -22.55 0.11
CA SER A 403 26.78 -22.06 -0.10
C SER A 403 26.90 -20.56 -0.41
N GLY A 404 25.77 -19.83 -0.57
CA GLY A 404 25.78 -18.40 -0.83
C GLY A 404 25.55 -17.97 -2.28
N LYS A 405 25.26 -18.90 -3.22
CA LYS A 405 25.04 -18.59 -4.66
C LYS A 405 23.99 -17.53 -4.91
N SER A 406 22.79 -17.70 -4.36
CA SER A 406 21.70 -16.73 -4.53
C SER A 406 22.02 -15.38 -3.86
N THR A 407 22.79 -15.39 -2.78
CA THR A 407 23.28 -14.15 -2.14
C THR A 407 24.29 -13.45 -3.07
N LEU A 408 25.16 -14.18 -3.74
CA LEU A 408 26.07 -13.63 -4.76
C LEU A 408 25.28 -13.01 -5.92
N VAL A 409 24.29 -13.72 -6.48
CA VAL A 409 23.42 -13.20 -7.54
C VAL A 409 22.70 -11.93 -7.10
N ASN A 410 22.14 -11.93 -5.88
CA ASN A 410 21.47 -10.75 -5.33
C ASN A 410 22.43 -9.57 -5.11
N ALA A 411 23.69 -9.82 -4.76
CA ALA A 411 24.73 -8.78 -4.64
C ALA A 411 25.08 -8.20 -6.02
N LEU A 412 25.28 -9.04 -7.04
CA LEU A 412 25.54 -8.61 -8.42
C LEU A 412 24.39 -7.78 -9.01
N ASN A 413 23.15 -8.10 -8.62
CA ASN A 413 21.96 -7.34 -8.99
C ASN A 413 21.71 -6.12 -8.12
N ARG A 414 22.55 -5.84 -7.13
CA ARG A 414 22.33 -4.77 -6.15
C ARG A 414 20.94 -4.85 -5.48
N TYR A 415 20.39 -6.06 -5.30
CA TYR A 415 19.22 -6.29 -4.45
C TYR A 415 19.58 -6.27 -2.96
N LEU A 416 20.87 -6.42 -2.66
CA LEU A 416 21.45 -6.31 -1.33
C LEU A 416 22.25 -5.00 -1.23
N ASP A 417 22.31 -4.45 -0.03
CA ASP A 417 23.12 -3.27 0.26
C ASP A 417 24.57 -3.73 0.44
N ILE A 418 25.37 -3.58 -0.61
CA ILE A 418 26.78 -3.97 -0.67
C ILE A 418 27.68 -2.78 -0.36
N ASN A 419 28.83 -3.05 0.25
CA ASN A 419 29.83 -2.02 0.49
C ASN A 419 30.39 -1.49 -0.83
N PRO A 420 30.51 -0.16 -1.00
CA PRO A 420 31.24 0.42 -2.13
C PRO A 420 32.66 -0.14 -2.22
N GLY A 421 33.17 -0.29 -3.45
CA GLY A 421 34.51 -0.83 -3.68
C GLY A 421 34.59 -2.35 -3.76
N SER A 422 33.43 -3.05 -3.73
CA SER A 422 33.41 -4.52 -3.78
C SER A 422 33.08 -5.09 -5.17
N ILE A 423 32.28 -4.41 -5.98
CA ILE A 423 31.88 -4.87 -7.32
C ILE A 423 32.01 -3.71 -8.30
N PHE A 424 32.66 -3.96 -9.42
CA PHE A 424 32.92 -2.96 -10.46
C PHE A 424 32.41 -3.44 -11.81
N LEU A 425 31.77 -2.56 -12.55
CA LEU A 425 31.44 -2.70 -13.96
C LEU A 425 32.46 -1.86 -14.75
N GLY A 426 33.43 -2.52 -15.37
CA GLY A 426 34.61 -1.81 -15.85
C GLY A 426 35.43 -1.19 -14.71
N GLU A 427 35.55 0.13 -14.74
CA GLU A 427 36.20 0.90 -13.68
C GLU A 427 35.21 1.53 -12.69
N GLN A 428 33.92 1.43 -12.96
CA GLN A 428 32.89 2.04 -12.13
C GLN A 428 32.36 1.12 -11.04
N ASP A 429 32.29 1.64 -9.83
CA ASP A 429 31.68 0.92 -8.71
C ASP A 429 30.18 0.72 -8.97
N LEU A 430 29.73 -0.52 -8.91
CA LEU A 430 28.34 -0.92 -9.10
C LEU A 430 27.40 -0.23 -8.09
N ALA A 431 27.88 0.08 -6.89
CA ALA A 431 27.11 0.78 -5.86
C ALA A 431 26.75 2.23 -6.24
N LEU A 432 27.49 2.82 -7.20
CA LEU A 432 27.33 4.21 -7.64
C LEU A 432 26.56 4.35 -8.97
N LEU A 433 26.28 3.24 -9.68
CA LEU A 433 25.50 3.28 -10.91
C LEU A 433 24.03 3.62 -10.66
N SER A 434 23.37 4.26 -11.64
CA SER A 434 21.92 4.41 -11.61
C SER A 434 21.22 3.04 -11.70
N ASP A 435 19.99 2.93 -11.21
CA ASP A 435 19.23 1.69 -11.33
C ASP A 435 18.95 1.36 -12.80
N ASN A 436 18.69 2.37 -13.62
CA ASN A 436 18.44 2.19 -15.05
C ASN A 436 19.68 1.63 -15.77
N ASP A 437 20.86 2.25 -15.56
CA ASP A 437 22.12 1.81 -16.17
C ASP A 437 22.48 0.39 -15.74
N LEU A 438 22.28 0.07 -14.46
CA LEU A 438 22.51 -1.27 -13.95
C LEU A 438 21.59 -2.31 -14.62
N ARG A 439 20.30 -1.99 -14.81
CA ARG A 439 19.33 -2.93 -15.40
C ARG A 439 19.45 -3.08 -16.91
N THR A 440 19.99 -2.10 -17.59
CA THR A 440 20.36 -2.24 -19.01
C THR A 440 21.59 -3.12 -19.17
N SER A 441 22.59 -2.98 -18.31
CA SER A 441 23.83 -3.76 -18.38
C SER A 441 23.70 -5.18 -17.81
N ILE A 442 22.98 -5.38 -16.68
CA ILE A 442 22.85 -6.69 -16.03
C ILE A 442 21.39 -7.14 -16.01
N ARG A 443 21.12 -8.28 -16.64
CA ARG A 443 19.83 -8.96 -16.61
C ARG A 443 19.91 -10.28 -15.90
N THR A 444 18.85 -10.61 -15.17
CA THR A 444 18.81 -11.83 -14.36
C THR A 444 17.50 -12.56 -14.55
N VAL A 445 17.61 -13.84 -14.83
CA VAL A 445 16.50 -14.79 -14.70
C VAL A 445 16.62 -15.45 -13.34
N THR A 446 15.65 -15.22 -12.48
CA THR A 446 15.63 -15.69 -11.09
C THR A 446 15.14 -17.13 -10.98
N GLN A 447 15.55 -17.84 -9.93
CA GLN A 447 15.14 -19.21 -9.65
C GLN A 447 13.60 -19.34 -9.53
N GLU A 448 12.92 -18.37 -8.90
CA GLU A 448 11.47 -18.29 -8.82
C GLU A 448 10.97 -17.16 -9.72
N PRO A 449 10.52 -17.48 -10.95
CA PRO A 449 10.05 -16.46 -11.88
C PRO A 449 8.68 -15.93 -11.46
N PHE A 450 8.52 -14.62 -11.53
CA PHE A 450 7.24 -13.96 -11.33
C PHE A 450 6.59 -13.61 -12.68
N LEU A 451 5.30 -13.97 -12.83
CA LEU A 451 4.48 -13.59 -13.97
C LEU A 451 3.30 -12.75 -13.51
N PHE A 452 3.00 -11.72 -14.28
CA PHE A 452 1.83 -10.87 -14.04
C PHE A 452 0.56 -11.55 -14.54
N SER A 453 -0.59 -11.20 -13.97
CA SER A 453 -1.92 -11.59 -14.48
C SER A 453 -2.21 -10.86 -15.78
N ASP A 454 -1.59 -11.33 -16.87
CA ASP A 454 -1.66 -10.74 -18.20
C ASP A 454 -1.42 -11.82 -19.25
N THR A 455 -1.38 -11.47 -20.54
CA THR A 455 -1.09 -12.41 -21.62
C THR A 455 0.35 -12.94 -21.56
N VAL A 456 0.61 -14.06 -22.21
CA VAL A 456 1.98 -14.57 -22.39
C VAL A 456 2.83 -13.52 -23.09
N GLU A 457 2.30 -12.91 -24.14
CA GLU A 457 2.94 -11.85 -24.91
C GLU A 457 3.35 -10.68 -24.01
N ASN A 458 2.44 -10.11 -23.22
CA ASN A 458 2.73 -9.02 -22.29
C ASN A 458 3.71 -9.44 -21.19
N ASN A 459 3.70 -10.71 -20.77
CA ASN A 459 4.69 -11.20 -19.81
C ASN A 459 6.09 -11.31 -20.38
N VAL A 460 6.24 -11.64 -21.67
CA VAL A 460 7.56 -11.67 -22.34
C VAL A 460 8.07 -10.26 -22.61
N THR A 461 7.18 -9.37 -23.08
CA THR A 461 7.50 -8.00 -23.48
C THR A 461 7.50 -7.01 -22.30
N PHE A 462 7.27 -7.50 -21.09
CA PHE A 462 7.11 -6.72 -19.87
C PHE A 462 8.11 -5.56 -19.75
N ALA A 463 7.57 -4.36 -19.43
CA ALA A 463 8.32 -3.10 -19.29
C ALA A 463 8.99 -2.60 -20.59
N ASP A 464 8.63 -3.12 -21.74
CA ASP A 464 9.04 -2.51 -23.01
C ASP A 464 8.06 -1.41 -23.40
N THR A 465 8.51 -0.16 -23.33
CA THR A 465 7.73 1.01 -23.76
C THR A 465 7.64 1.12 -25.29
N GLU A 466 8.48 0.38 -26.02
CA GLU A 466 8.53 0.35 -27.48
C GLU A 466 7.91 -0.94 -28.05
N TYR A 467 7.03 -1.60 -27.29
CA TYR A 467 6.43 -2.88 -27.65
C TYR A 467 5.74 -2.88 -29.03
N ASP A 468 5.09 -1.79 -29.40
CA ASP A 468 4.42 -1.66 -30.71
C ASP A 468 5.40 -1.75 -31.91
N SER A 469 6.71 -1.73 -31.65
CA SER A 469 7.81 -1.85 -32.63
C SER A 469 8.48 -3.21 -32.70
N ILE A 470 8.11 -4.18 -31.83
CA ILE A 470 8.73 -5.50 -31.86
C ILE A 470 8.25 -6.27 -33.07
N ASP A 471 9.22 -6.64 -33.93
CA ASP A 471 8.99 -7.49 -35.10
C ASP A 471 8.36 -8.84 -34.66
N PRO A 472 7.19 -9.21 -35.19
CA PRO A 472 6.55 -10.49 -34.86
C PRO A 472 7.43 -11.71 -35.15
N GLU A 473 8.34 -11.61 -36.11
CA GLU A 473 9.28 -12.66 -36.45
C GLU A 473 10.35 -12.81 -35.35
N HIS A 474 10.87 -11.70 -34.87
CA HIS A 474 11.80 -11.71 -33.74
C HIS A 474 11.15 -12.23 -32.44
N PHE A 475 9.90 -11.88 -32.17
CA PHE A 475 9.17 -12.41 -31.01
C PHE A 475 9.04 -13.95 -31.10
N ARG A 476 8.75 -14.49 -32.30
CA ARG A 476 8.66 -15.93 -32.52
C ARG A 476 10.02 -16.62 -32.36
N GLU A 477 11.11 -16.03 -32.89
CA GLU A 477 12.47 -16.52 -32.68
C GLU A 477 12.80 -16.67 -31.19
N ILE A 478 12.41 -15.67 -30.37
CA ILE A 478 12.61 -15.68 -28.91
C ILE A 478 11.82 -16.80 -28.23
N LEU A 479 10.55 -16.99 -28.63
CA LEU A 479 9.75 -18.11 -28.12
C LEU A 479 10.34 -19.47 -28.48
N SER A 480 10.87 -19.61 -29.71
CA SER A 480 11.55 -20.83 -30.16
C SER A 480 12.84 -21.07 -29.36
N ALA A 481 13.67 -20.03 -29.18
CA ALA A 481 14.89 -20.11 -28.39
C ALA A 481 14.62 -20.49 -26.91
N ALA A 482 13.49 -20.03 -26.35
CA ALA A 482 13.05 -20.39 -25.01
C ALA A 482 12.29 -21.74 -24.95
N ALA A 483 12.23 -22.50 -26.04
CA ALA A 483 11.47 -23.76 -26.17
C ALA A 483 9.98 -23.62 -25.80
N LEU A 484 9.35 -22.48 -26.13
CA LEU A 484 7.95 -22.16 -25.81
C LEU A 484 7.04 -22.20 -27.04
N GLU A 485 7.55 -22.11 -28.25
CA GLU A 485 6.76 -21.94 -29.48
C GLU A 485 5.69 -23.03 -29.63
N ALA A 486 6.07 -24.30 -29.52
CA ALA A 486 5.16 -25.44 -29.66
C ALA A 486 4.08 -25.48 -28.56
N GLU A 487 4.40 -25.02 -27.35
CA GLU A 487 3.48 -24.99 -26.22
C GLU A 487 2.50 -23.83 -26.34
N VAL A 488 3.01 -22.63 -26.65
CA VAL A 488 2.17 -21.43 -26.87
C VAL A 488 1.21 -21.63 -28.04
N ALA A 489 1.66 -22.30 -29.12
CA ALA A 489 0.78 -22.64 -30.24
C ALA A 489 -0.42 -23.52 -29.85
N ARG A 490 -0.31 -24.32 -28.79
CA ARG A 490 -1.40 -25.17 -28.25
C ARG A 490 -2.36 -24.43 -27.33
N PHE A 491 -2.02 -23.21 -26.88
CA PHE A 491 -2.91 -22.44 -26.02
C PHE A 491 -4.13 -21.91 -26.80
N PRO A 492 -5.32 -21.80 -26.15
CA PRO A 492 -6.56 -21.41 -26.84
C PRO A 492 -6.49 -20.08 -27.60
N LYS A 493 -5.69 -19.13 -27.10
CA LYS A 493 -5.46 -17.82 -27.72
C LYS A 493 -3.98 -17.58 -28.06
N LYS A 494 -3.20 -18.66 -28.18
CA LYS A 494 -1.74 -18.61 -28.44
C LYS A 494 -1.04 -17.64 -27.47
N GLU A 495 -0.21 -16.73 -28.00
CA GLU A 495 0.51 -15.69 -27.24
C GLU A 495 -0.40 -14.74 -26.45
N LYS A 496 -1.67 -14.57 -26.89
CA LYS A 496 -2.69 -13.74 -26.19
C LYS A 496 -3.44 -14.49 -25.08
N THR A 497 -2.98 -15.68 -24.73
CA THR A 497 -3.56 -16.44 -23.60
C THR A 497 -3.18 -15.76 -22.29
N MET A 498 -4.20 -15.47 -21.45
CA MET A 498 -4.02 -14.91 -20.12
C MET A 498 -3.34 -15.92 -19.20
N VAL A 499 -2.32 -15.48 -18.51
CA VAL A 499 -1.67 -16.21 -17.42
C VAL A 499 -2.36 -15.81 -16.12
N GLY A 500 -2.83 -16.77 -15.33
CA GLY A 500 -3.51 -16.51 -14.07
C GLY A 500 -2.62 -15.84 -13.04
N GLU A 501 -3.20 -15.44 -11.90
CA GLU A 501 -2.49 -14.77 -10.83
C GLU A 501 -1.23 -15.58 -10.43
N LYS A 502 -0.05 -14.95 -10.50
CA LYS A 502 1.27 -15.59 -10.35
C LYS A 502 1.55 -16.74 -11.32
N GLY A 503 0.88 -16.78 -12.48
CA GLY A 503 1.03 -17.84 -13.47
C GLY A 503 0.57 -19.22 -12.99
N ILE A 504 -0.47 -19.29 -12.19
CA ILE A 504 -0.98 -20.55 -11.59
C ILE A 504 -1.35 -21.59 -12.66
N MET A 505 -1.81 -21.15 -13.83
CA MET A 505 -2.20 -22.04 -14.94
C MET A 505 -1.02 -22.66 -15.70
N LEU A 506 0.22 -22.23 -15.43
CA LEU A 506 1.43 -22.72 -16.08
C LEU A 506 2.25 -23.62 -15.16
N SER A 507 2.95 -24.60 -15.73
CA SER A 507 3.94 -25.42 -15.02
C SER A 507 5.13 -24.57 -14.58
N GLY A 508 5.89 -25.05 -13.59
CA GLY A 508 7.12 -24.39 -13.13
C GLY A 508 8.12 -24.15 -14.26
N GLY A 509 8.34 -25.15 -15.11
CA GLY A 509 9.21 -25.05 -16.28
C GLY A 509 8.71 -24.04 -17.31
N GLN A 510 7.42 -23.96 -17.56
CA GLN A 510 6.82 -22.96 -18.47
C GLN A 510 7.04 -21.53 -17.93
N LYS A 511 6.84 -21.32 -16.62
CA LYS A 511 7.10 -20.02 -15.99
C LYS A 511 8.58 -19.60 -16.14
N GLN A 512 9.50 -20.52 -15.89
CA GLN A 512 10.93 -20.25 -16.04
C GLN A 512 11.28 -19.90 -17.49
N ARG A 513 10.74 -20.62 -18.47
CA ARG A 513 11.01 -20.36 -19.89
C ARG A 513 10.40 -19.03 -20.37
N ILE A 514 9.22 -18.63 -19.88
CA ILE A 514 8.68 -17.28 -20.15
C ILE A 514 9.60 -16.20 -19.55
N SER A 515 10.12 -16.41 -18.34
CA SER A 515 11.07 -15.47 -17.75
C SER A 515 12.41 -15.42 -18.50
N LEU A 516 12.85 -16.55 -19.06
CA LEU A 516 14.01 -16.62 -19.93
C LEU A 516 13.76 -15.86 -21.24
N ALA A 517 12.62 -16.08 -21.91
CA ALA A 517 12.20 -15.34 -23.10
C ALA A 517 12.19 -13.82 -22.85
N ARG A 518 11.65 -13.38 -21.71
CA ARG A 518 11.69 -11.97 -21.27
C ARG A 518 13.11 -11.42 -21.18
N ALA A 519 14.06 -12.22 -20.68
CA ALA A 519 15.44 -11.79 -20.55
C ALA A 519 16.19 -11.76 -21.89
N MET A 520 15.80 -12.64 -22.83
CA MET A 520 16.39 -12.72 -24.17
C MET A 520 15.89 -11.62 -25.13
N LEU A 521 14.76 -10.97 -24.82
CA LEU A 521 14.12 -10.01 -25.73
C LEU A 521 14.98 -8.78 -26.02
N LYS A 522 15.76 -8.31 -25.07
CA LYS A 522 16.62 -7.13 -25.23
C LYS A 522 18.08 -7.47 -24.94
N PRO A 523 19.04 -6.86 -25.65
CA PRO A 523 20.46 -7.06 -25.39
C PRO A 523 20.86 -6.59 -23.98
N CYS A 524 21.91 -7.21 -23.42
CA CYS A 524 22.51 -6.83 -22.15
C CYS A 524 24.03 -7.13 -22.18
N ASP A 525 24.77 -6.55 -21.23
CA ASP A 525 26.19 -6.82 -21.10
C ASP A 525 26.43 -8.16 -20.38
N LEU A 526 25.71 -8.42 -19.30
CA LEU A 526 25.79 -9.64 -18.51
C LEU A 526 24.41 -10.25 -18.28
N LEU A 527 24.20 -11.47 -18.77
CA LEU A 527 23.02 -12.27 -18.48
C LEU A 527 23.33 -13.24 -17.32
N ILE A 528 22.58 -13.12 -16.22
CA ILE A 528 22.69 -14.01 -15.07
C ILE A 528 21.51 -14.99 -15.07
N LEU A 529 21.81 -16.29 -15.03
CA LEU A 529 20.84 -17.38 -15.02
C LEU A 529 20.93 -18.10 -13.67
N ASP A 530 20.00 -17.83 -12.76
CA ASP A 530 19.98 -18.44 -11.43
C ASP A 530 19.08 -19.68 -11.42
N ASN A 531 19.71 -20.84 -11.55
CA ASN A 531 19.09 -22.18 -11.47
C ASN A 531 17.90 -22.38 -12.45
N VAL A 532 17.97 -21.74 -13.63
CA VAL A 532 16.87 -21.68 -14.63
C VAL A 532 16.60 -23.04 -15.27
N LEU A 533 17.63 -23.89 -15.37
CA LEU A 533 17.58 -25.17 -16.07
C LEU A 533 17.12 -26.34 -15.18
N SER A 534 16.79 -26.08 -13.90
CA SER A 534 16.47 -27.14 -12.93
C SER A 534 15.10 -27.78 -13.09
N ALA A 535 14.15 -27.07 -13.71
CA ALA A 535 12.73 -27.47 -13.82
C ALA A 535 12.35 -27.97 -15.22
N VAL A 536 13.33 -28.28 -16.08
CA VAL A 536 13.13 -28.80 -17.43
C VAL A 536 13.73 -30.18 -17.59
N ASP A 537 13.20 -30.96 -18.56
CA ASP A 537 13.78 -32.27 -18.94
C ASP A 537 15.12 -32.11 -19.67
N TYR A 538 15.82 -33.22 -19.81
CA TYR A 538 17.18 -33.23 -20.37
C TYR A 538 17.26 -32.74 -21.84
N GLU A 539 16.28 -33.06 -22.68
CA GLU A 539 16.27 -32.61 -24.07
C GLU A 539 16.06 -31.11 -24.18
N THR A 540 15.08 -30.59 -23.39
CA THR A 540 14.82 -29.14 -23.28
C THR A 540 16.05 -28.41 -22.69
N GLU A 541 16.71 -28.96 -21.66
CA GLU A 541 17.94 -28.39 -21.10
C GLU A 541 19.03 -28.24 -22.15
N ARG A 542 19.27 -29.28 -22.95
CA ARG A 542 20.27 -29.24 -24.05
C ARG A 542 19.92 -28.24 -25.14
N HIS A 543 18.64 -28.11 -25.49
CA HIS A 543 18.16 -27.10 -26.43
C HIS A 543 18.41 -25.69 -25.87
N LEU A 544 17.93 -25.42 -24.67
CA LEU A 544 18.12 -24.12 -24.01
C LEU A 544 19.58 -23.73 -23.87
N LEU A 545 20.46 -24.64 -23.47
CA LEU A 545 21.90 -24.37 -23.38
C LEU A 545 22.45 -23.95 -24.73
N ARG A 546 22.10 -24.64 -25.81
CA ARG A 546 22.54 -24.28 -27.16
C ARG A 546 22.10 -22.88 -27.56
N GLU A 547 20.83 -22.54 -27.31
CA GLU A 547 20.29 -21.23 -27.64
C GLU A 547 20.91 -20.14 -26.78
N ILE A 548 21.12 -20.40 -25.46
CA ILE A 548 21.79 -19.47 -24.54
C ILE A 548 23.23 -19.18 -25.02
N TYR A 549 23.96 -20.18 -25.50
CA TYR A 549 25.32 -19.97 -26.00
C TYR A 549 25.34 -19.20 -27.33
N LYS A 550 24.31 -19.28 -28.15
CA LYS A 550 24.19 -18.47 -29.37
C LYS A 550 24.01 -16.97 -29.05
N LEU A 551 23.44 -16.61 -27.88
CA LEU A 551 23.28 -15.21 -27.48
C LEU A 551 24.59 -14.41 -27.42
N LEU A 552 25.72 -15.10 -27.25
CA LEU A 552 27.05 -14.48 -27.26
C LEU A 552 27.57 -14.19 -28.68
N LYS A 553 26.93 -14.72 -29.72
CA LYS A 553 27.35 -14.57 -31.10
C LYS A 553 26.45 -13.63 -31.88
N PRO A 554 26.99 -12.70 -32.67
CA PRO A 554 26.17 -11.91 -33.58
C PRO A 554 25.59 -12.82 -34.67
N GLU A 555 24.29 -12.78 -34.92
CA GLU A 555 23.60 -13.49 -36.00
C GLU A 555 22.83 -12.52 -36.88
N ASN A 556 22.80 -12.80 -38.22
CA ASN A 556 21.95 -12.10 -39.20
C ASN A 556 21.97 -10.55 -39.12
N ASN A 557 23.14 -9.93 -39.05
CA ASN A 557 23.31 -8.47 -38.87
C ASN A 557 22.74 -7.89 -37.55
N ARG A 558 22.37 -8.73 -36.58
CA ARG A 558 22.00 -8.28 -35.22
C ARG A 558 23.21 -8.38 -34.28
N PRO A 559 23.41 -7.42 -33.36
CA PRO A 559 24.45 -7.52 -32.34
C PRO A 559 24.19 -8.70 -31.40
N ALA A 560 25.23 -9.20 -30.76
CA ALA A 560 25.08 -10.24 -29.72
C ALA A 560 24.11 -9.79 -28.65
N GLN A 561 23.17 -10.67 -28.26
CA GLN A 561 22.13 -10.40 -27.25
C GLN A 561 22.72 -10.26 -25.84
N ALA A 562 23.82 -10.99 -25.54
CA ALA A 562 24.55 -10.86 -24.29
C ALA A 562 26.04 -10.82 -24.59
N LYS A 563 26.79 -9.95 -23.89
CA LYS A 563 28.27 -9.92 -24.03
C LYS A 563 28.92 -10.98 -23.15
N SER A 564 28.31 -11.40 -22.05
CA SER A 564 28.78 -12.46 -21.15
C SER A 564 27.62 -13.14 -20.43
N ILE A 565 27.83 -14.36 -19.95
CA ILE A 565 26.81 -15.14 -19.25
C ILE A 565 27.37 -15.68 -17.93
N LEU A 566 26.58 -15.55 -16.86
CA LEU A 566 26.84 -16.20 -15.57
C LEU A 566 25.75 -17.25 -15.32
N ILE A 567 26.11 -18.51 -15.30
CA ILE A 567 25.21 -19.64 -15.05
C ILE A 567 25.41 -20.12 -13.61
N VAL A 568 24.38 -20.00 -12.80
CA VAL A 568 24.37 -20.56 -11.44
C VAL A 568 23.51 -21.81 -11.44
N SER A 569 24.10 -22.94 -11.08
CA SER A 569 23.39 -24.23 -11.06
C SER A 569 23.97 -25.15 -9.99
N HIS A 570 23.19 -26.14 -9.62
CA HIS A 570 23.67 -27.30 -8.83
C HIS A 570 23.95 -28.53 -9.72
N ARG A 571 23.72 -28.43 -11.05
CA ARG A 571 23.99 -29.48 -12.02
C ARG A 571 25.30 -29.20 -12.72
N VAL A 572 26.21 -30.18 -12.68
CA VAL A 572 27.51 -30.08 -13.35
C VAL A 572 27.35 -30.14 -14.87
N THR A 573 26.34 -30.83 -15.38
CA THR A 573 26.03 -30.93 -16.82
C THR A 573 25.82 -29.56 -17.48
N SER A 574 25.23 -28.62 -16.79
CA SER A 574 25.04 -27.23 -17.27
C SER A 574 26.33 -26.42 -17.36
N MET A 575 27.44 -26.92 -16.77
CA MET A 575 28.74 -26.23 -16.68
C MET A 575 29.74 -26.70 -17.74
N GLY A 576 29.41 -27.74 -18.52
CA GLY A 576 30.36 -28.39 -19.42
C GLY A 576 30.98 -27.49 -20.50
N GLN A 577 30.28 -26.43 -20.88
CA GLN A 577 30.74 -25.45 -21.88
C GLN A 577 31.17 -24.11 -21.28
N ALA A 578 31.18 -23.98 -19.95
CA ALA A 578 31.65 -22.76 -19.29
C ALA A 578 33.14 -22.59 -19.47
N ASP A 579 33.58 -21.36 -19.80
CA ASP A 579 35.00 -21.02 -19.94
C ASP A 579 35.74 -21.11 -18.60
N TRP A 580 35.04 -20.79 -17.52
CA TRP A 580 35.54 -20.81 -16.16
C TRP A 580 34.45 -21.18 -15.18
N ILE A 581 34.76 -21.97 -14.19
CA ILE A 581 33.82 -22.45 -13.18
C ILE A 581 34.34 -22.05 -11.80
N LEU A 582 33.46 -21.49 -11.00
CA LEU A 582 33.67 -21.15 -9.59
C LEU A 582 32.93 -22.16 -8.73
N VAL A 583 33.61 -22.82 -7.83
CA VAL A 583 33.01 -23.74 -6.86
C VAL A 583 32.87 -23.01 -5.53
N LEU A 584 31.61 -22.76 -5.13
CA LEU A 584 31.28 -22.01 -3.93
C LEU A 584 30.91 -22.95 -2.79
N ASP A 585 31.57 -22.83 -1.65
CA ASP A 585 31.22 -23.56 -0.43
C ASP A 585 31.35 -22.64 0.79
N GLU A 586 30.41 -22.71 1.72
CA GLU A 586 30.34 -21.89 2.94
C GLU A 586 30.64 -20.38 2.73
N GLY A 587 30.22 -19.83 1.62
CA GLY A 587 30.39 -18.40 1.30
C GLY A 587 31.77 -18.04 0.75
N GLN A 588 32.59 -19.02 0.38
CA GLN A 588 33.94 -18.82 -0.22
C GLN A 588 34.08 -19.58 -1.54
N ILE A 589 34.94 -19.08 -2.43
CA ILE A 589 35.36 -19.83 -3.61
C ILE A 589 36.46 -20.81 -3.15
N VAL A 590 36.10 -22.10 -3.09
CA VAL A 590 37.00 -23.16 -2.61
C VAL A 590 37.82 -23.77 -3.74
N ASP A 591 37.29 -23.74 -4.98
CA ASP A 591 38.01 -24.21 -6.18
C ASP A 591 37.54 -23.41 -7.40
N GLN A 592 38.39 -23.32 -8.41
CA GLN A 592 38.04 -22.66 -9.67
C GLN A 592 38.94 -23.21 -10.82
N GLY A 593 38.40 -23.22 -12.03
CA GLY A 593 39.11 -23.72 -13.21
C GLY A 593 38.18 -24.05 -14.36
N ARG A 594 38.74 -24.66 -15.40
CA ARG A 594 37.95 -25.20 -16.50
C ARG A 594 37.34 -26.55 -16.14
N HIS A 595 36.25 -26.92 -16.81
CA HIS A 595 35.62 -28.24 -16.65
C HIS A 595 36.61 -29.41 -16.71
N THR A 596 37.49 -29.42 -17.72
CA THR A 596 38.49 -30.46 -17.93
C THR A 596 39.57 -30.55 -16.84
N GLU A 597 39.80 -29.47 -16.11
CA GLU A 597 40.75 -29.41 -15.00
C GLU A 597 40.09 -29.86 -13.69
N LEU A 598 38.87 -29.36 -13.44
CA LEU A 598 38.13 -29.64 -12.21
C LEU A 598 37.67 -31.10 -12.09
N ILE A 599 37.39 -31.79 -13.21
CA ILE A 599 37.08 -33.23 -13.20
C ILE A 599 38.27 -34.07 -12.70
N LYS A 600 39.48 -33.64 -13.02
CA LYS A 600 40.70 -34.39 -12.67
C LYS A 600 41.21 -34.10 -11.26
N ARG A 601 40.67 -33.06 -10.63
CA ARG A 601 41.07 -32.61 -9.29
C ARG A 601 40.09 -33.13 -8.26
N ALA A 602 40.61 -33.84 -7.25
CA ALA A 602 39.79 -34.31 -6.15
C ALA A 602 39.10 -33.11 -5.45
N GLY A 603 37.78 -33.09 -5.46
CA GLY A 603 36.99 -32.00 -4.89
C GLY A 603 35.49 -32.16 -5.09
N TYR A 604 34.73 -31.19 -4.64
CA TYR A 604 33.27 -31.20 -4.74
C TYR A 604 32.78 -31.28 -6.20
N TYR A 605 33.47 -30.64 -7.13
CA TYR A 605 33.10 -30.67 -8.54
C TYR A 605 33.20 -32.09 -9.14
N GLN A 606 34.31 -32.78 -8.91
CA GLN A 606 34.50 -34.15 -9.37
C GLN A 606 33.46 -35.11 -8.77
N GLN A 607 33.25 -35.03 -7.45
CA GLN A 607 32.26 -35.87 -6.77
C GLN A 607 30.85 -35.70 -7.38
N MET A 608 30.45 -34.46 -7.63
CA MET A 608 29.14 -34.17 -8.24
C MET A 608 29.06 -34.62 -9.69
N TRP A 609 30.18 -34.55 -10.45
CA TRP A 609 30.25 -35.05 -11.81
C TRP A 609 30.04 -36.55 -11.86
N GLU A 610 30.75 -37.32 -11.05
CA GLU A 610 30.63 -38.78 -10.94
C GLU A 610 29.20 -39.17 -10.56
N LEU A 611 28.62 -38.60 -9.51
CA LEU A 611 27.27 -38.88 -9.08
C LEU A 611 26.20 -38.58 -10.15
N GLN A 612 26.37 -37.53 -10.96
CA GLN A 612 25.38 -37.17 -11.98
C GLN A 612 25.54 -37.98 -13.26
N ASN A 613 26.72 -38.53 -13.54
CA ASN A 613 26.97 -39.41 -14.69
C ASN A 613 26.54 -40.86 -14.41
N ASP A 614 26.73 -41.37 -13.19
CA ASP A 614 26.26 -42.71 -12.82
C ASP A 614 24.73 -42.88 -12.87
N HIS A 615 23.98 -41.78 -12.76
CA HIS A 615 22.53 -41.79 -12.94
C HIS A 615 22.06 -41.68 -14.41
N ASN A 616 22.97 -41.40 -15.36
CA ASN A 616 22.70 -41.29 -16.79
C ASN A 616 23.17 -42.50 -17.61
N SER A 617 23.82 -43.49 -17.00
CA SER A 617 24.16 -44.80 -17.54
C SER A 617 23.11 -45.82 -17.05
#